data_a1741669d7fe635084b5b42ff921cf77
#
_entry.id   a1741669d7fe635084b5b42ff921cf77
#
_cell.length_a   1.000
_cell.length_b   1.000
_cell.length_c   1.000
_cell.angle_alpha   90.00
_cell.angle_beta   90.00
_cell.angle_gamma   90.00
#
_symmetry.space_group_name_H-M   'P 1'
#
loop_
_entity.id
_entity.type
_entity.pdbx_description
1 polymer ?
#
loop_
_entity_poly.entity_id
_entity_poly.type
_entity_poly.pdbx_seq_one_letter_code
_entity_poly.pdbx_strand_id
1 'polypeptide(L)'
;VFVNNEEIIPERWRAAWNPNDYKATADLEKGKRYPIRIEWLPDGDVSYIGLKVLSPLPEEERERLAFWSEMGDDIDYYFINGESSMDKVISGYRTVTGKSQIMPKWAMGFWLSRERYKTQEELLTALNEYRRRQVPLDVIVQDWSYWPVDAWGSHEFDKERFPDPKGMIREIHDK
;
A
#
# COMPACT_ATOMS: atom_id res chain seq x y z
N VAL A 1 12.41 21.67 7.43
CA VAL A 1 13.39 22.11 6.40
C VAL A 1 13.31 23.61 6.29
N PHE A 2 14.47 24.23 6.25
CA PHE A 2 14.60 25.68 6.20
C PHE A 2 15.40 26.08 4.96
N VAL A 3 14.99 27.15 4.30
CA VAL A 3 15.75 27.82 3.24
C VAL A 3 15.97 29.26 3.69
N ASN A 4 17.21 29.70 3.76
CA ASN A 4 17.58 31.03 4.24
C ASN A 4 16.96 31.39 5.61
N ASN A 5 16.92 30.40 6.53
CA ASN A 5 16.29 30.45 7.86
C ASN A 5 14.75 30.58 7.87
N GLU A 6 14.09 30.57 6.76
CA GLU A 6 12.65 30.49 6.66
C GLU A 6 12.23 29.01 6.64
N GLU A 7 11.27 28.63 7.47
CA GLU A 7 10.76 27.26 7.51
C GLU A 7 9.78 27.02 6.35
N ILE A 8 10.20 26.18 5.40
CA ILE A 8 9.38 25.84 4.21
C ILE A 8 8.68 24.48 4.34
N ILE A 9 9.20 23.57 5.16
CA ILE A 9 8.55 22.31 5.51
C ILE A 9 8.61 22.16 7.03
N PRO A 10 7.46 22.22 7.73
CA PRO A 10 7.40 22.09 9.17
C PRO A 10 7.73 20.66 9.63
N GLU A 11 8.00 20.51 10.91
CA GLU A 11 8.26 19.22 11.52
C GLU A 11 7.12 18.23 11.25
N ARG A 12 7.50 17.00 10.86
CA ARG A 12 6.59 15.93 10.58
C ARG A 12 7.20 14.60 11.02
N TRP A 13 6.41 13.81 11.75
CA TRP A 13 6.78 12.44 12.07
C TRP A 13 6.28 11.48 10.99
N ARG A 14 7.14 10.53 10.60
CA ARG A 14 6.78 9.42 9.73
C ARG A 14 7.55 8.16 10.11
N ALA A 15 6.87 7.04 10.04
CA ALA A 15 7.50 5.74 10.19
C ALA A 15 8.27 5.32 8.93
N ALA A 16 9.34 4.55 9.09
CA ALA A 16 10.15 4.07 7.97
C ALA A 16 9.33 3.22 6.98
N TRP A 17 8.36 2.47 7.46
CA TRP A 17 7.46 1.67 6.61
C TRP A 17 6.34 2.48 5.93
N ASN A 18 6.25 3.75 6.24
CA ASN A 18 5.31 4.67 5.59
C ASN A 18 6.02 5.97 5.23
N PRO A 19 7.02 5.89 4.33
CA PRO A 19 7.76 7.07 3.89
C PRO A 19 6.85 8.02 3.13
N ASN A 20 7.19 9.29 3.14
CA ASN A 20 6.46 10.29 2.38
C ASN A 20 7.40 11.35 1.81
N ASP A 21 7.09 11.79 0.61
CA ASP A 21 7.76 12.92 -0.01
C ASP A 21 7.03 14.21 0.37
N TYR A 22 7.75 15.10 1.03
CA TYR A 22 7.26 16.45 1.28
C TYR A 22 7.81 17.39 0.23
N LYS A 23 6.94 18.19 -0.35
CA LYS A 23 7.28 19.15 -1.40
C LYS A 23 7.01 20.56 -0.92
N ALA A 24 7.92 21.46 -1.20
CA ALA A 24 7.76 22.87 -1.01
C ALA A 24 8.42 23.63 -2.18
N THR A 25 7.95 24.83 -2.42
CA THR A 25 8.53 25.70 -3.42
C THR A 25 9.27 26.86 -2.72
N ALA A 26 10.43 27.22 -3.23
CA ALA A 26 11.17 28.39 -2.77
C ALA A 26 11.60 29.22 -3.98
N ASP A 27 11.39 30.52 -3.91
CA ASP A 27 11.84 31.43 -4.95
C ASP A 27 13.31 31.79 -4.73
N LEU A 28 14.15 31.41 -5.67
CA LEU A 28 15.60 31.57 -5.59
C LEU A 28 16.10 32.40 -6.77
N GLU A 29 17.01 33.31 -6.50
CA GLU A 29 17.64 34.17 -7.52
C GLU A 29 18.90 33.49 -8.08
N LYS A 30 19.04 33.48 -9.41
CA LYS A 30 20.21 32.95 -10.09
C LYS A 30 21.51 33.64 -9.61
N GLY A 31 22.46 32.81 -9.24
CA GLY A 31 23.80 33.29 -8.80
C GLY A 31 23.90 33.62 -7.31
N LYS A 32 22.80 33.64 -6.58
CA LYS A 32 22.83 33.77 -5.12
C LYS A 32 23.01 32.42 -4.43
N ARG A 33 23.59 32.43 -3.25
CA ARG A 33 23.71 31.25 -2.38
C ARG A 33 22.67 31.33 -1.29
N TYR A 34 21.97 30.23 -1.10
CA TYR A 34 20.92 30.06 -0.09
C TYR A 34 21.30 28.90 0.82
N PRO A 35 21.50 29.12 2.13
CA PRO A 35 21.72 28.02 3.06
C PRO A 35 20.44 27.20 3.18
N ILE A 36 20.55 25.88 3.01
CA ILE A 36 19.48 24.91 3.25
C ILE A 36 19.85 24.15 4.53
N ARG A 37 18.94 24.12 5.49
CA ARG A 37 19.09 23.41 6.75
C ARG A 37 17.99 22.37 6.86
N ILE A 38 18.38 21.13 7.08
CA ILE A 38 17.47 20.01 7.34
C ILE A 38 17.70 19.58 8.78
N GLU A 39 16.64 19.58 9.55
CA GLU A 39 16.64 18.99 10.89
C GLU A 39 15.95 17.64 10.80
N TRP A 40 16.66 16.62 11.22
CA TRP A 40 16.18 15.25 11.17
C TRP A 40 16.52 14.53 12.46
N LEU A 41 15.48 14.01 13.11
CA LEU A 41 15.61 13.20 14.31
C LEU A 41 15.23 11.76 13.94
N PRO A 42 16.21 10.85 13.85
CA PRO A 42 15.90 9.43 13.63
C PRO A 42 15.21 8.86 14.86
N ASP A 43 14.12 8.11 14.62
CA ASP A 43 13.38 7.38 15.65
C ASP A 43 13.27 5.91 15.21
N GLY A 44 14.08 5.06 15.83
CA GLY A 44 14.16 3.64 15.53
C GLY A 44 15.39 3.21 14.74
N ASP A 45 15.46 1.91 14.45
CA ASP A 45 16.64 1.27 13.87
C ASP A 45 16.83 1.56 12.37
N VAL A 46 15.73 1.78 11.64
CA VAL A 46 15.76 2.07 10.21
C VAL A 46 15.17 3.44 9.95
N SER A 47 16.03 4.35 9.57
CA SER A 47 15.60 5.68 9.15
C SER A 47 16.49 6.25 8.06
N TYR A 48 15.91 7.02 7.18
CA TYR A 48 16.63 7.66 6.08
C TYR A 48 16.01 9.02 5.76
N ILE A 49 16.83 9.88 5.21
CA ILE A 49 16.41 11.18 4.72
C ILE A 49 17.12 11.48 3.40
N GLY A 50 16.43 12.11 2.49
CA GLY A 50 16.97 12.59 1.24
C GLY A 50 16.42 13.97 0.90
N LEU A 51 17.20 14.76 0.19
CA LEU A 51 16.79 16.04 -0.36
C LEU A 51 16.99 16.02 -1.88
N LYS A 52 15.94 16.38 -2.60
CA LYS A 52 16.02 16.62 -4.04
C LYS A 52 15.57 18.05 -4.32
N VAL A 53 16.40 18.78 -5.03
CA VAL A 53 16.09 20.14 -5.48
C VAL A 53 15.87 20.06 -6.99
N LEU A 54 14.71 20.52 -7.44
CA LEU A 54 14.32 20.49 -8.85
C LEU A 54 14.07 21.93 -9.33
N SER A 55 14.54 22.23 -10.52
CA SER A 55 14.08 23.43 -11.23
C SER A 55 12.61 23.23 -11.63
N PRO A 56 11.80 24.30 -11.65
CA PRO A 56 10.47 24.21 -12.22
C PRO A 56 10.56 23.81 -13.70
N LEU A 57 9.61 23.00 -14.15
CA LEU A 57 9.50 22.71 -15.58
C LEU A 57 9.22 24.00 -16.36
N PRO A 58 9.74 24.12 -17.58
CA PRO A 58 9.34 25.14 -18.52
C PRO A 58 7.81 25.20 -18.64
N GLU A 59 7.23 26.38 -18.86
CA GLU A 59 5.78 26.54 -18.89
C GLU A 59 5.11 25.66 -19.93
N GLU A 60 5.74 25.50 -21.08
CA GLU A 60 5.31 24.62 -22.15
C GLU A 60 5.33 23.12 -21.82
N GLU A 61 6.01 22.72 -20.75
CA GLU A 61 6.10 21.34 -20.28
C GLU A 61 5.24 21.04 -19.05
N ARG A 62 4.69 22.08 -18.41
CA ARG A 62 3.94 21.92 -17.15
C ARG A 62 2.66 21.09 -17.29
N GLU A 63 2.04 21.11 -18.45
CA GLU A 63 0.82 20.35 -18.74
C GLU A 63 1.08 19.04 -19.49
N ARG A 64 2.36 18.68 -19.68
CA ARG A 64 2.71 17.42 -20.34
C ARG A 64 2.70 16.28 -19.34
N LEU A 65 2.06 15.17 -19.72
CA LEU A 65 2.16 13.90 -19.03
C LEU A 65 3.47 13.23 -19.42
N ALA A 66 4.29 12.89 -18.40
CA ALA A 66 5.51 12.14 -18.59
C ALA A 66 5.44 10.83 -17.81
N PHE A 67 5.86 9.74 -18.47
CA PHE A 67 6.11 8.45 -17.85
C PHE A 67 7.62 8.25 -17.73
N TRP A 68 8.06 7.78 -16.57
CA TRP A 68 9.46 7.56 -16.32
C TRP A 68 9.66 6.30 -15.47
N SER A 69 10.69 5.52 -15.79
CA SER A 69 11.12 4.34 -15.05
C SER A 69 12.62 4.28 -14.96
N GLU A 70 13.15 3.94 -13.79
CA GLU A 70 14.60 3.69 -13.60
C GLU A 70 15.03 2.29 -14.07
N MET A 71 14.09 1.36 -14.19
CA MET A 71 14.39 -0.07 -14.32
C MET A 71 13.71 -0.74 -15.52
N GLY A 72 13.13 0.01 -16.42
CA GLY A 72 12.45 -0.53 -17.60
C GLY A 72 13.10 -0.08 -18.89
N ASP A 73 13.33 -1.01 -19.82
CA ASP A 73 13.78 -0.71 -21.17
C ASP A 73 12.62 -0.22 -22.04
N ASP A 74 11.40 -0.58 -21.66
CA ASP A 74 10.18 -0.27 -22.37
C ASP A 74 9.09 0.29 -21.45
N ILE A 75 8.19 1.09 -22.01
CA ILE A 75 6.97 1.56 -21.37
C ILE A 75 5.79 1.05 -22.18
N ASP A 76 4.98 0.20 -21.56
CA ASP A 76 3.73 -0.33 -22.14
C ASP A 76 2.54 0.16 -21.32
N TYR A 77 1.65 0.90 -21.94
CA TYR A 77 0.46 1.44 -21.28
C TYR A 77 -0.70 1.62 -22.25
N TYR A 78 -1.91 1.63 -21.69
CA TYR A 78 -3.13 1.96 -22.41
C TYR A 78 -3.67 3.31 -21.94
N PHE A 79 -3.85 4.22 -22.89
CA PHE A 79 -4.57 5.47 -22.64
C PHE A 79 -6.01 5.34 -23.16
N ILE A 80 -6.99 5.47 -22.26
CA ILE A 80 -8.40 5.33 -22.60
C ILE A 80 -9.06 6.71 -22.53
N ASN A 81 -9.37 7.25 -23.68
CA ASN A 81 -10.09 8.52 -23.80
C ASN A 81 -11.61 8.27 -23.86
N GLY A 82 -12.32 8.66 -22.83
CA GLY A 82 -13.78 8.63 -22.77
C GLY A 82 -14.44 9.95 -23.16
N GLU A 83 -13.67 10.88 -23.72
CA GLU A 83 -14.11 12.27 -23.92
C GLU A 83 -14.58 12.87 -22.57
N SER A 84 -15.83 13.29 -22.43
CA SER A 84 -16.40 13.76 -21.16
C SER A 84 -17.25 12.69 -20.43
N SER A 85 -17.21 11.43 -20.87
CA SER A 85 -18.04 10.36 -20.36
C SER A 85 -17.23 9.33 -19.58
N MET A 86 -17.49 9.22 -18.26
CA MET A 86 -16.91 8.19 -17.43
C MET A 86 -17.32 6.78 -17.88
N ASP A 87 -18.54 6.61 -18.37
CA ASP A 87 -19.04 5.32 -18.87
C ASP A 87 -18.21 4.83 -20.07
N LYS A 88 -17.79 5.75 -20.96
CA LYS A 88 -16.90 5.40 -22.07
C LYS A 88 -15.52 4.99 -21.58
N VAL A 89 -14.96 5.65 -20.56
CA VAL A 89 -13.69 5.27 -19.93
C VAL A 89 -13.79 3.87 -19.33
N ILE A 90 -14.83 3.61 -18.54
CA ILE A 90 -15.05 2.30 -17.92
C ILE A 90 -15.25 1.22 -18.98
N SER A 91 -16.03 1.50 -20.03
CA SER A 91 -16.26 0.57 -21.12
C SER A 91 -14.96 0.23 -21.87
N GLY A 92 -14.15 1.24 -22.17
CA GLY A 92 -12.84 1.06 -22.79
C GLY A 92 -11.90 0.23 -21.89
N TYR A 93 -11.84 0.53 -20.61
CA TYR A 93 -11.09 -0.25 -19.63
C TYR A 93 -11.55 -1.72 -19.59
N ARG A 94 -12.87 -1.97 -19.59
CA ARG A 94 -13.42 -3.33 -19.61
C ARG A 94 -13.17 -4.08 -20.93
N THR A 95 -12.98 -3.37 -22.02
CA THR A 95 -12.57 -3.99 -23.29
C THR A 95 -11.18 -4.61 -23.19
N VAL A 96 -10.27 -3.92 -22.48
CA VAL A 96 -8.88 -4.40 -22.28
C VAL A 96 -8.80 -5.45 -21.15
N THR A 97 -9.50 -5.24 -20.04
CA THR A 97 -9.38 -6.09 -18.84
C THR A 97 -10.42 -7.20 -18.72
N GLY A 98 -11.39 -7.23 -19.63
CA GLY A 98 -12.50 -8.17 -19.59
C GLY A 98 -13.68 -7.72 -18.73
N LYS A 99 -14.75 -8.49 -18.73
CA LYS A 99 -16.00 -8.18 -18.02
C LYS A 99 -15.82 -8.29 -16.51
N SER A 100 -16.47 -7.40 -15.77
CA SER A 100 -16.58 -7.52 -14.31
C SER A 100 -17.44 -8.73 -13.95
N GLN A 101 -17.00 -9.49 -12.97
CA GLN A 101 -17.80 -10.53 -12.36
C GLN A 101 -18.66 -9.95 -11.24
N ILE A 102 -19.85 -10.53 -11.06
CA ILE A 102 -20.70 -10.19 -9.93
C ILE A 102 -20.06 -10.78 -8.67
N MET A 103 -19.87 -9.94 -7.66
CA MET A 103 -19.35 -10.38 -6.37
C MET A 103 -20.32 -11.38 -5.72
N PRO A 104 -19.81 -12.49 -5.16
CA PRO A 104 -20.65 -13.42 -4.42
C PRO A 104 -21.20 -12.76 -3.15
N LYS A 105 -22.36 -13.23 -2.69
CA LYS A 105 -23.07 -12.63 -1.54
C LYS A 105 -22.21 -12.61 -0.26
N TRP A 106 -21.44 -13.67 0.00
CA TRP A 106 -20.57 -13.75 1.17
C TRP A 106 -19.49 -12.65 1.20
N ALA A 107 -19.04 -12.16 0.03
CA ALA A 107 -18.06 -11.08 -0.03
C ALA A 107 -18.60 -9.74 0.51
N MET A 108 -19.93 -9.60 0.60
CA MET A 108 -20.59 -8.44 1.20
C MET A 108 -20.99 -8.68 2.66
N GLY A 109 -20.60 -9.81 3.25
CA GLY A 109 -20.91 -10.19 4.60
C GLY A 109 -19.87 -9.72 5.63
N PHE A 110 -19.86 -10.39 6.78
CA PHE A 110 -18.95 -10.03 7.87
C PHE A 110 -17.60 -10.72 7.72
N TRP A 111 -16.55 -9.92 7.66
CA TRP A 111 -15.15 -10.34 7.60
C TRP A 111 -14.50 -10.14 8.96
N LEU A 112 -14.20 -11.24 9.64
CA LEU A 112 -13.43 -11.21 10.89
C LEU A 112 -11.94 -11.17 10.55
N SER A 113 -11.36 -10.01 10.69
CA SER A 113 -9.91 -9.80 10.54
C SER A 113 -9.34 -9.21 11.81
N ARG A 114 -8.13 -9.60 12.13
CA ARG A 114 -7.31 -9.00 13.17
C ARG A 114 -5.86 -9.00 12.69
N GLU A 115 -4.98 -8.29 13.38
CA GLU A 115 -3.57 -8.19 13.00
C GLU A 115 -2.99 -9.57 12.61
N ARG A 116 -3.27 -10.60 13.44
CA ARG A 116 -2.94 -12.00 13.12
C ARG A 116 -3.56 -12.98 14.11
N TYR A 117 -3.74 -14.21 13.66
CA TYR A 117 -3.83 -15.39 14.49
C TYR A 117 -2.45 -16.03 14.54
N LYS A 118 -1.90 -16.24 15.73
CA LYS A 118 -0.52 -16.73 15.89
C LYS A 118 -0.37 -18.20 15.50
N THR A 119 -1.44 -18.97 15.68
CA THR A 119 -1.46 -20.42 15.43
C THR A 119 -2.76 -20.84 14.75
N GLN A 120 -2.72 -22.01 14.12
CA GLN A 120 -3.91 -22.69 13.58
C GLN A 120 -4.99 -22.89 14.64
N GLU A 121 -4.61 -23.29 15.85
CA GLU A 121 -5.53 -23.51 16.96
C GLU A 121 -6.24 -22.20 17.37
N GLU A 122 -5.49 -21.09 17.45
CA GLU A 122 -6.07 -19.79 17.81
C GLU A 122 -7.15 -19.36 16.79
N LEU A 123 -6.87 -19.55 15.50
CA LEU A 123 -7.81 -19.22 14.42
C LEU A 123 -9.08 -20.08 14.51
N LEU A 124 -8.90 -21.40 14.64
CA LEU A 124 -10.03 -22.33 14.74
C LEU A 124 -10.84 -22.11 16.01
N THR A 125 -10.18 -21.77 17.12
CA THR A 125 -10.86 -21.44 18.37
C THR A 125 -11.74 -20.20 18.21
N ALA A 126 -11.25 -19.17 17.55
CA ALA A 126 -12.03 -17.95 17.26
C ALA A 126 -13.26 -18.29 16.40
N LEU A 127 -13.08 -19.02 15.32
CA LEU A 127 -14.19 -19.47 14.44
C LEU A 127 -15.24 -20.26 15.25
N ASN A 128 -14.78 -21.26 16.01
CA ASN A 128 -15.67 -22.12 16.78
C ASN A 128 -16.48 -21.34 17.81
N GLU A 129 -15.88 -20.32 18.44
CA GLU A 129 -16.58 -19.46 19.38
C GLU A 129 -17.67 -18.60 18.71
N TYR A 130 -17.43 -18.07 17.51
CA TYR A 130 -18.45 -17.40 16.72
C TYR A 130 -19.62 -18.33 16.38
N ARG A 131 -19.32 -19.56 15.95
CA ARG A 131 -20.35 -20.57 15.64
C ARG A 131 -21.13 -20.99 16.90
N ARG A 132 -20.43 -21.23 18.01
CA ARG A 132 -21.06 -21.56 19.30
C ARG A 132 -22.03 -20.49 19.78
N ARG A 133 -21.68 -19.22 19.58
CA ARG A 133 -22.54 -18.07 19.96
C ARG A 133 -23.58 -17.72 18.89
N GLN A 134 -23.62 -18.46 17.80
CA GLN A 134 -24.50 -18.18 16.67
C GLN A 134 -24.35 -16.78 16.08
N VAL A 135 -23.13 -16.21 16.15
CA VAL A 135 -22.80 -14.95 15.51
C VAL A 135 -22.48 -15.21 14.04
N PRO A 136 -23.17 -14.57 13.09
CA PRO A 136 -22.87 -14.71 11.67
C PRO A 136 -21.43 -14.31 11.36
N LEU A 137 -20.77 -15.10 10.52
CA LEU A 137 -19.42 -14.86 10.05
C LEU A 137 -19.29 -15.47 8.66
N ASP A 138 -18.94 -14.67 7.67
CA ASP A 138 -18.81 -15.09 6.28
C ASP A 138 -17.35 -15.36 5.90
N VAL A 139 -16.42 -14.61 6.45
CA VAL A 139 -14.98 -14.74 6.17
C VAL A 139 -14.17 -14.58 7.43
N ILE A 140 -13.19 -15.45 7.64
CA ILE A 140 -12.13 -15.26 8.63
C ILE A 140 -10.79 -15.07 7.90
N VAL A 141 -10.04 -14.06 8.31
CA VAL A 141 -8.79 -13.67 7.64
C VAL A 141 -7.60 -14.10 8.50
N GLN A 142 -6.76 -14.96 7.94
CA GLN A 142 -5.40 -15.15 8.45
C GLN A 142 -4.53 -14.06 7.84
N ASP A 143 -4.20 -13.05 8.64
CA ASP A 143 -3.39 -11.91 8.23
C ASP A 143 -1.88 -12.29 8.26
N TRP A 144 -1.02 -11.32 8.36
CA TRP A 144 0.42 -11.47 8.25
C TRP A 144 1.07 -12.38 9.29
N SER A 145 2.36 -12.68 9.08
CA SER A 145 3.22 -13.48 9.98
C SER A 145 2.75 -14.92 10.22
N TYR A 146 2.12 -15.55 9.21
CA TYR A 146 1.87 -17.00 9.22
C TYR A 146 3.05 -17.83 8.68
N TRP A 147 4.02 -17.17 8.08
CA TRP A 147 5.22 -17.77 7.50
C TRP A 147 6.31 -18.05 8.54
N PRO A 148 7.33 -18.87 8.21
CA PRO A 148 8.49 -19.13 9.09
C PRO A 148 9.21 -17.84 9.50
N VAL A 149 9.96 -17.92 10.61
CA VAL A 149 10.80 -16.82 11.08
C VAL A 149 11.76 -16.39 9.96
N ASP A 150 11.98 -15.10 9.82
CA ASP A 150 12.84 -14.48 8.79
C ASP A 150 12.41 -14.71 7.32
N ALA A 151 11.22 -15.28 7.09
CA ALA A 151 10.65 -15.50 5.75
C ALA A 151 9.54 -14.49 5.41
N TRP A 152 9.77 -13.22 5.66
CA TRP A 152 8.79 -12.15 5.42
C TRP A 152 8.20 -12.19 4.01
N GLY A 153 6.85 -12.25 3.94
CA GLY A 153 6.14 -12.30 2.66
C GLY A 153 6.19 -13.65 1.93
N SER A 154 6.76 -14.69 2.55
CA SER A 154 6.66 -16.05 2.04
C SER A 154 5.19 -16.51 2.03
N HIS A 155 4.80 -17.26 0.99
CA HIS A 155 3.47 -17.88 0.87
C HIS A 155 3.43 -19.29 1.50
N GLU A 156 4.39 -19.61 2.36
CA GLU A 156 4.44 -20.87 3.08
C GLU A 156 3.98 -20.70 4.52
N PHE A 157 3.16 -21.62 5.02
CA PHE A 157 2.82 -21.66 6.43
C PHE A 157 3.96 -22.20 7.28
N ASP A 158 4.19 -21.58 8.43
CA ASP A 158 5.09 -22.11 9.46
C ASP A 158 4.52 -23.44 9.98
N LYS A 159 5.33 -24.52 9.87
CA LYS A 159 4.86 -25.88 10.14
C LYS A 159 4.60 -26.17 11.62
N GLU A 160 5.22 -25.43 12.53
CA GLU A 160 5.00 -25.59 13.97
C GLU A 160 3.69 -24.91 14.40
N ARG A 161 3.46 -23.71 13.90
CA ARG A 161 2.29 -22.91 14.24
C ARG A 161 1.04 -23.28 13.44
N PHE A 162 1.22 -23.79 12.25
CA PHE A 162 0.17 -24.21 11.31
C PHE A 162 0.50 -25.60 10.77
N PRO A 163 0.36 -26.65 11.58
CA PRO A 163 0.79 -28.01 11.21
C PRO A 163 -0.01 -28.63 10.08
N ASP A 164 -1.28 -28.27 9.93
CA ASP A 164 -2.16 -28.76 8.84
C ASP A 164 -3.01 -27.61 8.23
N PRO A 165 -2.40 -26.73 7.44
CA PRO A 165 -3.15 -25.62 6.82
C PRO A 165 -4.29 -26.08 5.92
N LYS A 166 -4.11 -27.22 5.24
CA LYS A 166 -5.17 -27.77 4.36
C LYS A 166 -6.37 -28.29 5.15
N GLY A 167 -6.11 -28.97 6.27
CA GLY A 167 -7.16 -29.39 7.20
C GLY A 167 -7.87 -28.22 7.84
N MET A 168 -7.11 -27.22 8.29
CA MET A 168 -7.65 -25.98 8.82
C MET A 168 -8.60 -25.30 7.83
N ILE A 169 -8.20 -25.13 6.57
CA ILE A 169 -9.04 -24.51 5.54
C ILE A 169 -10.30 -25.32 5.29
N ARG A 170 -10.20 -26.65 5.21
CA ARG A 170 -11.39 -27.52 5.06
C ARG A 170 -12.35 -27.34 6.24
N GLU A 171 -11.83 -27.40 7.49
CA GLU A 171 -12.67 -27.22 8.67
C GLU A 171 -13.39 -25.87 8.69
N ILE A 172 -12.71 -24.79 8.23
CA ILE A 172 -13.30 -23.44 8.11
C ILE A 172 -14.46 -23.45 7.09
N HIS A 173 -14.26 -24.10 5.94
CA HIS A 173 -15.28 -24.14 4.87
C HIS A 173 -16.48 -25.02 5.22
N ASP A 174 -16.30 -26.03 6.06
CA ASP A 174 -17.36 -26.96 6.49
C ASP A 174 -18.27 -26.34 7.57
N LYS A 175 -17.91 -25.20 8.09
CA LYS A 175 -18.63 -24.47 9.17
C LYS A 175 -19.26 -23.18 8.69
#